data_d82b8785240d63114979690f8cef64b0
#
_entry.id   d82b8785240d63114979690f8cef64b0
#
_cell.length_a   1.000
_cell.length_b   1.000
_cell.length_c   1.000
_cell.angle_alpha   90.00
_cell.angle_beta   90.00
_cell.angle_gamma   90.00
#
_symmetry.space_group_name_H-M   'P 1'
#
loop_
_entity.id
_entity.type
_entity.pdbx_description
1 polymer ?
#
loop_
_entity_poly.entity_id
_entity_poly.type
_entity_poly.pdbx_seq_one_letter_code
_entity_poly.pdbx_strand_id
1 'polypeptide(L)'
;HEDMMKIQQDGRMDEWCNDSMEWLHKTFGRENTVSAVLHMDETTPHIHATIVPIVTGERRKAKQKQTEGKRSYRKKTNAARLCADDVLNRDKLIGYHDDYAKIMDKYGLQRGVRGSEARHVTTAQYYRDLKRQTGELETDVQQLQSEKDEAEKQLKQVKKEIKTDKLEAVKTEAKTAIIAKVGSFLGSGEI
;
A
#
# COMPACT_ATOMS: atom_id res chain seq x y z
N HIS A 1 -3.82 3.62 -6.86
CA HIS A 1 -4.59 2.65 -7.67
C HIS A 1 -6.05 3.05 -7.79
N GLU A 2 -6.77 3.17 -6.68
CA GLU A 2 -8.23 3.45 -6.66
C GLU A 2 -8.58 4.74 -7.42
N ASP A 3 -7.82 5.81 -7.23
CA ASP A 3 -8.05 7.08 -7.92
C ASP A 3 -7.91 6.96 -9.45
N MET A 4 -6.93 6.18 -9.94
CA MET A 4 -6.78 5.91 -11.38
C MET A 4 -7.94 5.08 -11.94
N MET A 5 -8.41 4.09 -11.19
CA MET A 5 -9.58 3.30 -11.58
C MET A 5 -10.84 4.15 -11.65
N LYS A 6 -10.97 5.14 -10.76
CA LYS A 6 -12.07 6.11 -10.78
C LYS A 6 -12.02 7.00 -12.03
N ILE A 7 -10.85 7.51 -12.41
CA ILE A 7 -10.66 8.28 -13.65
C ILE A 7 -11.13 7.46 -14.87
N GLN A 8 -10.80 6.17 -14.88
CA GLN A 8 -11.21 5.25 -15.95
C GLN A 8 -12.73 5.04 -15.97
N GLN A 9 -13.34 4.82 -14.81
CA GLN A 9 -14.79 4.64 -14.67
C GLN A 9 -15.58 5.89 -15.06
N ASP A 10 -15.03 7.06 -14.74
CA ASP A 10 -15.61 8.37 -15.10
C ASP A 10 -15.42 8.73 -16.59
N GLY A 11 -14.75 7.89 -17.38
CA GLY A 11 -14.46 8.12 -18.80
C GLY A 11 -13.48 9.27 -19.07
N ARG A 12 -12.65 9.64 -18.10
CA ARG A 12 -11.74 10.79 -18.17
C ARG A 12 -10.29 10.41 -18.54
N MET A 13 -10.04 9.18 -18.98
CA MET A 13 -8.70 8.70 -19.33
C MET A 13 -8.06 9.52 -20.45
N ASP A 14 -8.81 9.85 -21.49
CA ASP A 14 -8.30 10.65 -22.62
C ASP A 14 -7.91 12.08 -22.18
N GLU A 15 -8.71 12.69 -21.30
CA GLU A 15 -8.43 14.01 -20.73
C GLU A 15 -7.13 13.96 -19.90
N TRP A 16 -7.02 12.97 -19.02
CA TRP A 16 -5.83 12.75 -18.20
C TRP A 16 -4.57 12.49 -19.05
N CYS A 17 -4.67 11.69 -20.12
CA CYS A 17 -3.57 11.45 -21.05
C CYS A 17 -3.13 12.75 -21.74
N ASN A 18 -4.08 13.53 -22.25
CA ASN A 18 -3.78 14.79 -22.94
C ASN A 18 -3.07 15.79 -22.02
N ASP A 19 -3.57 15.95 -20.79
CA ASP A 19 -2.93 16.83 -19.81
C ASP A 19 -1.53 16.36 -19.42
N SER A 20 -1.35 15.07 -19.27
CA SER A 20 -0.05 14.46 -18.98
C SER A 20 0.93 14.72 -20.11
N MET A 21 0.49 14.57 -21.36
CA MET A 21 1.31 14.84 -22.54
C MET A 21 1.62 16.33 -22.70
N GLU A 22 0.67 17.19 -22.41
CA GLU A 22 0.88 18.65 -22.43
C GLU A 22 1.93 19.06 -21.39
N TRP A 23 1.83 18.53 -20.18
CA TRP A 23 2.83 18.74 -19.14
C TRP A 23 4.22 18.23 -19.54
N LEU A 24 4.33 17.04 -20.13
CA LEU A 24 5.59 16.49 -20.63
C LEU A 24 6.22 17.40 -21.68
N HIS A 25 5.43 17.85 -22.66
CA HIS A 25 5.91 18.72 -23.73
C HIS A 25 6.35 20.09 -23.19
N LYS A 26 5.61 20.65 -22.23
CA LYS A 26 5.95 21.93 -21.60
C LYS A 26 7.21 21.84 -20.76
N THR A 27 7.40 20.70 -20.07
CA THR A 27 8.50 20.50 -19.11
C THR A 27 9.81 20.15 -19.81
N PHE A 28 9.77 19.27 -20.79
CA PHE A 28 10.95 18.68 -21.42
C PHE A 28 11.19 19.14 -22.86
N GLY A 29 10.19 19.75 -23.48
CA GLY A 29 10.17 20.06 -24.90
C GLY A 29 9.55 18.93 -25.73
N ARG A 30 8.75 19.31 -26.72
CA ARG A 30 8.10 18.34 -27.59
C ARG A 30 9.14 17.53 -28.40
N GLU A 31 10.20 18.20 -28.83
CA GLU A 31 11.34 17.61 -29.57
C GLU A 31 12.15 16.60 -28.74
N ASN A 32 12.09 16.73 -27.43
CA ASN A 32 12.79 15.85 -26.50
C ASN A 32 11.94 14.64 -26.05
N THR A 33 10.64 14.68 -26.30
CA THR A 33 9.72 13.58 -25.96
C THR A 33 9.62 12.64 -27.15
N VAL A 34 10.35 11.52 -27.10
CA VAL A 34 10.49 10.59 -28.22
C VAL A 34 9.30 9.65 -28.34
N SER A 35 8.79 9.19 -27.23
CA SER A 35 7.62 8.31 -27.18
C SER A 35 6.89 8.47 -25.85
N ALA A 36 5.58 8.20 -25.87
CA ALA A 36 4.77 8.00 -24.70
C ALA A 36 3.76 6.88 -24.99
N VAL A 37 3.67 5.91 -24.10
CA VAL A 37 2.80 4.74 -24.23
C VAL A 37 1.94 4.64 -22.97
N LEU A 38 0.63 4.55 -23.18
CA LEU A 38 -0.32 4.28 -22.10
C LEU A 38 -0.38 2.77 -21.88
N HIS A 39 -0.09 2.32 -20.68
CA HIS A 39 -0.23 0.94 -20.23
C HIS A 39 -1.55 0.79 -19.49
N MET A 40 -2.41 -0.10 -20.02
CA MET A 40 -3.74 -0.43 -19.47
C MET A 40 -3.83 -1.90 -19.05
N ASP A 41 -2.80 -2.67 -19.34
CA ASP A 41 -2.70 -4.11 -19.10
C ASP A 41 -2.12 -4.47 -17.73
N GLU A 42 -1.64 -3.47 -17.00
CA GLU A 42 -1.16 -3.61 -15.63
C GLU A 42 -2.25 -3.21 -14.62
N THR A 43 -1.98 -3.48 -13.33
CA THR A 43 -2.94 -3.23 -12.23
C THR A 43 -3.41 -1.78 -12.16
N THR A 44 -2.56 -0.82 -12.54
CA THR A 44 -2.87 0.61 -12.50
C THR A 44 -2.52 1.25 -13.83
N PRO A 45 -3.45 1.90 -14.53
CA PRO A 45 -3.15 2.65 -15.75
C PRO A 45 -2.05 3.69 -15.53
N HIS A 46 -1.06 3.72 -16.42
CA HIS A 46 0.05 4.67 -16.33
C HIS A 46 0.71 4.92 -17.69
N ILE A 47 1.45 6.03 -17.78
CA ILE A 47 2.14 6.42 -19.01
C ILE A 47 3.64 6.21 -18.85
N HIS A 48 4.25 5.46 -19.76
CA HIS A 48 5.70 5.40 -19.93
C HIS A 48 6.13 6.40 -21.00
N ALA A 49 6.88 7.44 -20.59
CA ALA A 49 7.42 8.43 -21.51
C ALA A 49 8.94 8.31 -21.60
N THR A 50 9.45 8.34 -22.83
CA THR A 50 10.89 8.38 -23.12
C THR A 50 11.31 9.79 -23.48
N ILE A 51 12.21 10.37 -22.68
CA ILE A 51 12.75 11.71 -22.86
C ILE A 51 14.23 11.63 -23.22
N VAL A 52 14.62 12.33 -24.30
CA VAL A 52 16.03 12.53 -24.66
C VAL A 52 16.47 13.92 -24.19
N PRO A 53 17.39 14.02 -23.23
CA PRO A 53 17.74 15.30 -22.61
C PRO A 53 18.66 16.12 -23.50
N ILE A 54 18.13 16.65 -24.60
CA ILE A 54 18.83 17.57 -25.49
C ILE A 54 18.66 18.98 -24.94
N VAL A 55 19.77 19.66 -24.73
CA VAL A 55 19.81 21.07 -24.27
C VAL A 55 20.66 21.91 -25.17
N THR A 56 20.24 23.14 -25.34
CA THR A 56 21.00 24.22 -26.01
C THR A 56 21.42 25.26 -24.97
N GLY A 57 22.47 26.01 -25.23
CA GLY A 57 22.93 27.07 -24.33
C GLY A 57 24.29 26.78 -23.67
N GLU A 58 24.72 27.70 -22.81
CA GLU A 58 26.03 27.63 -22.20
C GLU A 58 26.18 26.42 -21.27
N ARG A 59 27.32 25.75 -21.37
CA ARG A 59 27.70 24.69 -20.45
C ARG A 59 27.90 25.25 -19.04
N ARG A 60 27.37 24.59 -18.00
CA ARG A 60 27.71 24.92 -16.62
C ARG A 60 29.23 24.92 -16.44
N LYS A 61 29.76 25.94 -15.73
CA LYS A 61 31.17 25.94 -15.33
C LYS A 61 31.40 24.72 -14.42
N ALA A 62 32.32 23.83 -14.82
CA ALA A 62 32.76 22.78 -13.94
C ALA A 62 33.28 23.41 -12.62
N LYS A 63 32.83 22.93 -11.46
CA LYS A 63 33.44 23.31 -10.19
C LYS A 63 34.91 23.01 -10.30
N GLN A 64 35.76 24.04 -10.26
CA GLN A 64 37.20 23.91 -10.33
C GLN A 64 37.67 23.10 -9.12
N LYS A 65 37.97 21.81 -9.30
CA LYS A 65 38.93 21.13 -8.43
C LYS A 65 40.28 21.65 -8.88
N GLN A 66 40.93 22.39 -8.03
CA GLN A 66 42.33 22.74 -8.17
C GLN A 66 43.14 21.43 -8.20
N THR A 67 43.44 20.98 -9.40
CA THR A 67 44.48 19.97 -9.62
C THR A 67 45.41 20.59 -10.68
N GLU A 68 46.63 20.78 -10.29
CA GLU A 68 47.71 21.22 -11.19
C GLU A 68 47.79 20.28 -12.38
N GLY A 69 47.37 20.76 -13.52
CA GLY A 69 47.42 20.10 -14.80
C GLY A 69 46.53 20.86 -15.79
N LYS A 70 47.19 21.59 -16.71
CA LYS A 70 46.51 22.36 -17.76
C LYS A 70 45.59 21.45 -18.60
N ARG A 71 44.32 21.33 -18.24
CA ARG A 71 43.32 20.79 -19.16
C ARG A 71 42.88 21.88 -20.12
N SER A 72 43.20 21.71 -21.39
CA SER A 72 42.68 22.52 -22.49
C SER A 72 41.15 22.39 -22.54
N TYR A 73 40.43 23.44 -22.16
CA TYR A 73 38.97 23.50 -22.29
C TYR A 73 38.60 23.70 -23.76
N ARG A 74 37.76 22.81 -24.31
CA ARG A 74 37.11 23.06 -25.58
C ARG A 74 36.25 24.34 -25.46
N LYS A 75 36.29 25.16 -26.51
CA LYS A 75 35.49 26.40 -26.64
C LYS A 75 34.02 26.05 -26.30
N LYS A 76 33.40 26.85 -25.44
CA LYS A 76 31.98 26.70 -25.13
C LYS A 76 31.19 27.01 -26.39
N THR A 77 30.39 26.08 -26.85
CA THR A 77 29.49 26.25 -27.99
C THR A 77 28.06 26.20 -27.51
N ASN A 78 27.18 26.98 -28.09
CA ASN A 78 25.73 26.91 -27.89
C ASN A 78 25.07 25.79 -28.72
N ALA A 79 25.86 24.80 -29.18
CA ALA A 79 25.35 23.70 -29.94
C ALA A 79 24.47 22.77 -29.04
N ALA A 80 23.50 22.16 -29.68
CA ALA A 80 22.68 21.15 -29.02
C ALA A 80 23.57 20.00 -28.51
N ARG A 81 23.29 19.54 -27.28
CA ARG A 81 24.03 18.46 -26.62
C ARG A 81 23.13 17.64 -25.72
N LEU A 82 23.47 16.40 -25.51
CA LEU A 82 22.88 15.56 -24.48
C LEU A 82 23.41 15.96 -23.09
N CYS A 83 22.51 16.28 -22.17
CA CYS A 83 22.88 16.62 -20.81
C CYS A 83 21.75 16.27 -19.81
N ALA A 84 21.82 15.06 -19.25
CA ALA A 84 20.85 14.59 -18.27
C ALA A 84 20.85 15.49 -17.01
N ASP A 85 22.01 15.91 -16.51
CA ASP A 85 22.12 16.75 -15.32
C ASP A 85 21.43 18.12 -15.46
N ASP A 86 21.34 18.66 -16.68
CA ASP A 86 20.66 19.91 -16.90
C ASP A 86 19.12 19.74 -16.93
N VAL A 87 18.63 18.53 -17.18
CA VAL A 87 17.19 18.23 -17.28
C VAL A 87 16.70 17.45 -16.05
N LEU A 88 17.44 16.49 -15.57
CA LEU A 88 17.02 15.49 -14.56
C LEU A 88 17.83 15.62 -13.26
N ASN A 89 18.29 16.82 -12.86
CA ASN A 89 18.93 16.97 -11.57
C ASN A 89 17.93 16.82 -10.41
N ARG A 90 18.44 16.57 -9.21
CA ARG A 90 17.63 16.27 -8.00
C ARG A 90 16.59 17.36 -7.71
N ASP A 91 16.97 18.63 -7.81
CA ASP A 91 16.06 19.73 -7.46
C ASP A 91 14.93 19.86 -8.48
N LYS A 92 15.26 19.69 -9.77
CA LYS A 92 14.27 19.66 -10.84
C LYS A 92 13.32 18.48 -10.72
N LEU A 93 13.83 17.27 -10.40
CA LEU A 93 12.98 16.11 -10.20
C LEU A 93 11.95 16.34 -9.10
N ILE A 94 12.36 16.97 -7.98
CA ILE A 94 11.42 17.35 -6.91
C ILE A 94 10.37 18.33 -7.43
N GLY A 95 10.82 19.37 -8.18
CA GLY A 95 9.92 20.36 -8.78
C GLY A 95 8.94 19.75 -9.78
N TYR A 96 9.37 18.78 -10.59
CA TYR A 96 8.49 18.09 -11.54
C TYR A 96 7.35 17.35 -10.86
N HIS A 97 7.63 16.69 -9.72
CA HIS A 97 6.58 16.07 -8.93
C HIS A 97 5.56 17.07 -8.40
N ASP A 98 6.04 18.25 -7.95
CA ASP A 98 5.17 19.30 -7.44
C ASP A 98 4.31 19.91 -8.54
N ASP A 99 4.89 20.15 -9.72
CA ASP A 99 4.19 20.78 -10.84
C ASP A 99 3.21 19.81 -11.51
N TYR A 100 3.59 18.54 -11.67
CA TYR A 100 2.68 17.53 -12.18
C TYR A 100 1.49 17.33 -11.25
N ALA A 101 1.71 17.25 -9.94
CA ALA A 101 0.65 17.08 -8.96
C ALA A 101 -0.40 18.20 -9.03
N LYS A 102 -0.01 19.46 -9.28
CA LYS A 102 -0.95 20.57 -9.43
C LYS A 102 -1.93 20.39 -10.60
N ILE A 103 -1.44 19.81 -11.70
CA ILE A 103 -2.28 19.53 -12.88
C ILE A 103 -3.18 18.33 -12.61
N MET A 104 -2.67 17.33 -11.88
CA MET A 104 -3.36 16.11 -11.57
C MET A 104 -4.41 16.24 -10.46
N ASP A 105 -4.39 17.33 -9.70
CA ASP A 105 -5.33 17.63 -8.62
C ASP A 105 -6.80 17.57 -9.09
N LYS A 106 -7.09 18.05 -10.31
CA LYS A 106 -8.43 17.98 -10.91
C LYS A 106 -8.96 16.55 -11.14
N TYR A 107 -8.08 15.57 -11.07
CA TYR A 107 -8.42 14.14 -11.13
C TYR A 107 -8.45 13.47 -9.75
N GLY A 108 -8.20 14.24 -8.67
CA GLY A 108 -8.09 13.72 -7.31
C GLY A 108 -6.77 13.00 -7.03
N LEU A 109 -5.80 13.07 -7.95
CA LEU A 109 -4.48 12.46 -7.78
C LEU A 109 -3.60 13.36 -6.92
N GLN A 110 -3.06 12.79 -5.85
CA GLN A 110 -2.25 13.51 -4.89
C GLN A 110 -0.76 13.25 -5.12
N ARG A 111 0.04 14.25 -4.78
CA ARG A 111 1.47 14.10 -4.74
C ARG A 111 1.90 13.08 -3.69
N GLY A 112 2.85 12.22 -4.05
CA GLY A 112 3.49 11.33 -3.07
C GLY A 112 4.15 12.08 -1.92
N VAL A 113 4.23 11.45 -0.75
CA VAL A 113 4.76 12.03 0.48
C VAL A 113 6.24 12.39 0.32
N ARG A 114 6.60 13.64 0.60
CA ARG A 114 8.00 14.10 0.59
C ARG A 114 8.77 13.41 1.71
N GLY A 115 9.94 12.89 1.38
CA GLY A 115 10.78 12.19 2.36
C GLY A 115 10.25 10.82 2.78
N SER A 116 9.31 10.25 2.04
CA SER A 116 8.85 8.87 2.26
C SER A 116 10.04 7.91 2.30
N GLU A 117 10.06 7.02 3.26
CA GLU A 117 11.04 5.92 3.36
C GLU A 117 10.78 4.82 2.33
N ALA A 118 9.69 4.92 1.56
CA ALA A 118 9.38 3.99 0.49
C ALA A 118 10.56 3.94 -0.50
N ARG A 119 11.15 2.77 -0.63
CA ARG A 119 12.28 2.53 -1.54
C ARG A 119 11.77 1.79 -2.77
N HIS A 120 12.35 2.15 -3.91
CA HIS A 120 12.15 1.34 -5.11
C HIS A 120 12.75 -0.05 -4.88
N VAL A 121 11.91 -1.05 -4.84
CA VAL A 121 12.33 -2.45 -4.80
C VAL A 121 12.26 -3.04 -6.22
N THR A 122 13.21 -3.89 -6.56
CA THR A 122 13.14 -4.61 -7.85
C THR A 122 11.95 -5.55 -7.86
N THR A 123 11.38 -5.82 -9.02
CA THR A 123 10.28 -6.78 -9.19
C THR A 123 10.59 -8.13 -8.53
N ALA A 124 11.82 -8.63 -8.69
CA ALA A 124 12.25 -9.88 -8.06
C ALA A 124 12.26 -9.80 -6.51
N GLN A 125 12.64 -8.66 -5.94
CA GLN A 125 12.59 -8.45 -4.50
C GLN A 125 11.14 -8.36 -4.01
N TYR A 126 10.30 -7.61 -4.72
CA TYR A 126 8.87 -7.49 -4.40
C TYR A 126 8.17 -8.87 -4.34
N TYR A 127 8.37 -9.72 -5.34
CA TYR A 127 7.78 -11.06 -5.34
C TYR A 127 8.32 -11.97 -4.23
N ARG A 128 9.61 -11.84 -3.86
CA ARG A 128 10.15 -12.58 -2.72
C ARG A 128 9.51 -12.16 -1.41
N ASP A 129 9.37 -10.85 -1.20
CA ASP A 129 8.78 -10.30 0.02
C ASP A 129 7.28 -10.64 0.10
N LEU A 130 6.56 -10.57 -1.03
CA LEU A 130 5.16 -10.96 -1.11
C LEU A 130 4.98 -12.46 -0.77
N LYS A 131 5.80 -13.33 -1.35
CA LYS A 131 5.75 -14.77 -1.05
C LYS A 131 6.03 -15.09 0.42
N ARG A 132 6.99 -14.37 1.02
CA ARG A 132 7.28 -14.51 2.46
C ARG A 132 6.07 -14.08 3.30
N GLN A 133 5.50 -12.91 3.04
CA GLN A 133 4.32 -12.41 3.75
C GLN A 133 3.11 -13.35 3.61
N THR A 134 2.88 -13.89 2.43
CA THR A 134 1.80 -14.86 2.20
C THR A 134 2.02 -16.11 3.06
N GLY A 135 3.25 -16.64 3.12
CA GLY A 135 3.55 -17.80 3.96
C GLY A 135 3.40 -17.53 5.47
N GLU A 136 3.78 -16.35 5.93
CA GLU A 136 3.57 -15.91 7.32
C GLU A 136 2.07 -15.84 7.65
N LEU A 137 1.27 -15.21 6.79
CA LEU A 137 -0.18 -15.11 6.96
C LEU A 137 -0.88 -16.47 6.92
N GLU A 138 -0.46 -17.38 6.04
CA GLU A 138 -1.00 -18.75 6.01
C GLU A 138 -0.73 -19.48 7.32
N THR A 139 0.44 -19.32 7.91
CA THR A 139 0.80 -19.91 9.21
C THR A 139 -0.07 -19.33 10.33
N ASP A 140 -0.24 -18.01 10.36
CA ASP A 140 -1.07 -17.32 11.35
C ASP A 140 -2.53 -17.75 11.26
N VAL A 141 -3.07 -17.87 10.04
CA VAL A 141 -4.44 -18.36 9.82
C VAL A 141 -4.61 -19.79 10.33
N GLN A 142 -3.64 -20.67 10.09
CA GLN A 142 -3.68 -22.05 10.61
C GLN A 142 -3.65 -22.09 12.13
N GLN A 143 -2.81 -21.26 12.75
CA GLN A 143 -2.73 -21.15 14.20
C GLN A 143 -4.04 -20.66 14.80
N LEU A 144 -4.59 -19.56 14.28
CA LEU A 144 -5.87 -18.99 14.73
C LEU A 144 -7.03 -19.98 14.55
N GLN A 145 -7.02 -20.76 13.49
CA GLN A 145 -8.04 -21.80 13.29
C GLN A 145 -7.93 -22.90 14.34
N SER A 146 -6.71 -23.34 14.68
CA SER A 146 -6.47 -24.33 15.75
C SER A 146 -6.92 -23.81 17.12
N GLU A 147 -6.55 -22.58 17.46
CA GLU A 147 -6.97 -21.92 18.71
C GLU A 147 -8.50 -21.78 18.81
N LYS A 148 -9.14 -21.43 17.70
CA LYS A 148 -10.62 -21.37 17.62
C LYS A 148 -11.25 -22.74 17.88
N ASP A 149 -10.74 -23.78 17.23
CA ASP A 149 -11.27 -25.14 17.38
C ASP A 149 -11.10 -25.66 18.82
N GLU A 150 -9.99 -25.34 19.47
CA GLU A 150 -9.76 -25.63 20.88
C GLU A 150 -10.72 -24.87 21.80
N ALA A 151 -10.88 -23.57 21.58
CA ALA A 151 -11.81 -22.74 22.34
C ALA A 151 -13.26 -23.24 22.18
N GLU A 152 -13.68 -23.65 20.99
CA GLU A 152 -14.99 -24.25 20.76
C GLU A 152 -15.18 -25.57 21.52
N LYS A 153 -14.16 -26.41 21.58
CA LYS A 153 -14.19 -27.68 22.36
C LYS A 153 -14.33 -27.35 23.84
N GLN A 154 -13.54 -26.43 24.37
CA GLN A 154 -13.62 -26.00 25.77
C GLN A 154 -15.01 -25.44 26.11
N LEU A 155 -15.54 -24.59 25.24
CA LEU A 155 -16.88 -24.01 25.40
C LEU A 155 -17.97 -25.10 25.46
N LYS A 156 -17.88 -26.11 24.59
CA LYS A 156 -18.81 -27.26 24.60
C LYS A 156 -18.70 -28.09 25.89
N GLN A 157 -17.48 -28.29 26.40
CA GLN A 157 -17.26 -28.97 27.65
C GLN A 157 -17.82 -28.20 28.84
N VAL A 158 -17.51 -26.94 28.99
CA VAL A 158 -18.04 -26.09 30.06
C VAL A 158 -19.57 -26.03 30.02
N LYS A 159 -20.18 -25.92 28.82
CA LYS A 159 -21.65 -25.99 28.69
C LYS A 159 -22.23 -27.30 29.16
N LYS A 160 -21.53 -28.41 28.92
CA LYS A 160 -21.94 -29.76 29.45
C LYS A 160 -21.88 -29.79 30.98
N GLU A 161 -20.78 -29.34 31.57
CA GLU A 161 -20.57 -29.30 33.01
C GLU A 161 -21.65 -28.46 33.71
N ILE A 162 -21.91 -27.24 33.23
CA ILE A 162 -22.97 -26.38 33.74
C ILE A 162 -24.35 -27.06 33.66
N LYS A 163 -24.60 -27.86 32.61
CA LYS A 163 -25.88 -28.54 32.45
C LYS A 163 -26.02 -29.69 33.44
N THR A 164 -24.90 -30.42 33.69
CA THR A 164 -24.90 -31.52 34.72
C THR A 164 -25.05 -30.99 36.11
N ASP A 165 -24.32 -29.91 36.47
CA ASP A 165 -24.38 -29.29 37.78
C ASP A 165 -25.79 -28.73 38.10
N LYS A 166 -26.42 -28.08 37.10
CA LYS A 166 -27.82 -27.63 37.26
C LYS A 166 -28.78 -28.80 37.47
N LEU A 167 -28.55 -29.92 36.76
CA LEU A 167 -29.40 -31.09 36.91
C LEU A 167 -29.22 -31.74 38.29
N GLU A 168 -28.00 -31.79 38.82
CA GLU A 168 -27.72 -32.29 40.18
C GLU A 168 -28.29 -31.39 41.27
N ALA A 169 -28.16 -30.07 41.10
CA ALA A 169 -28.75 -29.07 42.01
C ALA A 169 -30.30 -29.28 42.14
N VAL A 170 -30.97 -29.36 40.96
CA VAL A 170 -32.42 -29.63 40.93
C VAL A 170 -32.81 -30.94 41.57
N LYS A 171 -32.03 -32.01 41.34
CA LYS A 171 -32.27 -33.31 42.00
C LYS A 171 -32.10 -33.24 43.52
N THR A 172 -31.12 -32.49 43.99
CA THR A 172 -30.83 -32.31 45.41
C THR A 172 -31.95 -31.51 46.08
N GLU A 173 -32.39 -30.42 45.45
CA GLU A 173 -33.53 -29.64 45.93
C GLU A 173 -34.82 -30.44 45.98
N ALA A 174 -35.10 -31.26 44.95
CA ALA A 174 -36.26 -32.13 44.92
C ALA A 174 -36.20 -33.21 46.03
N LYS A 175 -35.02 -33.81 46.29
CA LYS A 175 -34.86 -34.75 47.40
C LYS A 175 -35.08 -34.10 48.77
N THR A 176 -34.54 -32.90 48.97
CA THR A 176 -34.70 -32.15 50.21
C THR A 176 -36.15 -31.78 50.45
N ALA A 177 -36.87 -31.35 49.41
CA ALA A 177 -38.29 -31.04 49.49
C ALA A 177 -39.17 -32.28 49.80
N ILE A 178 -38.83 -33.46 49.24
CA ILE A 178 -39.52 -34.72 49.56
C ILE A 178 -39.29 -35.11 51.01
N ILE A 179 -38.05 -35.05 51.52
CA ILE A 179 -37.69 -35.38 52.90
C ILE A 179 -38.43 -34.45 53.86
N ALA A 180 -38.50 -33.15 53.58
CA ALA A 180 -39.24 -32.17 54.38
C ALA A 180 -40.75 -32.47 54.41
N LYS A 181 -41.35 -32.85 53.27
CA LYS A 181 -42.76 -33.29 53.21
C LYS A 181 -43.04 -34.57 53.99
N VAL A 182 -42.18 -35.58 53.88
CA VAL A 182 -42.33 -36.85 54.63
C VAL A 182 -42.15 -36.60 56.13
N GLY A 183 -41.18 -35.76 56.53
CA GLY A 183 -40.99 -35.35 57.92
C GLY A 183 -42.19 -34.63 58.53
N SER A 184 -42.85 -33.75 57.81
CA SER A 184 -44.05 -33.07 58.25
C SER A 184 -45.26 -34.00 58.34
N PHE A 185 -45.32 -35.06 57.53
CA PHE A 185 -46.39 -36.05 57.59
C PHE A 185 -46.25 -37.03 58.81
N LEU A 186 -45.02 -37.38 59.16
CA LEU A 186 -44.73 -38.26 60.30
C LEU A 186 -44.77 -37.49 61.64
N GLY A 187 -44.56 -36.22 61.66
CA GLY A 187 -44.63 -35.36 62.88
C GLY A 187 -46.05 -34.88 63.27
N SER A 188 -47.07 -35.15 62.47
CA SER A 188 -48.45 -34.80 62.74
C SER A 188 -49.31 -35.97 63.32
N GLY A 189 -48.67 -37.07 63.75
CA GLY A 189 -49.32 -38.28 64.22
C GLY A 189 -49.12 -38.57 65.69
N GLU A 190 -48.99 -37.51 66.54
CA GLU A 190 -49.11 -37.68 67.99
C GLU A 190 -50.15 -36.68 68.54
N ILE A 191 -51.38 -37.20 68.74
CA ILE A 191 -52.26 -37.00 69.92
C ILE A 191 -53.33 -38.08 69.80
#